data_013b3302e4971905f0d23b0727f9ddf0
#
_entry.id   013b3302e4971905f0d23b0727f9ddf0
#
_cell.length_a   1.000
_cell.length_b   1.000
_cell.length_c   1.000
_cell.angle_alpha   90.00
_cell.angle_beta   90.00
_cell.angle_gamma   90.00
#
_symmetry.space_group_name_H-M   'P 1'
#
loop_
_entity.id
_entity.type
_entity.pdbx_description
1 polymer ?
#
loop_
_entity_poly.entity_id
_entity_poly.type
_entity_poly.pdbx_seq_one_letter_code
_entity_poly.pdbx_strand_id
1 'polypeptide(L)'
;LDSDLFYRTRFGLQFLPYDYVKYPKGIDNFLDLDDDMKTRFSNLAYRIQKDFETYMSNLILTTLRLTGESNIVLTGGCALNCVANYEYLKVLPDGVKIFIDPICTDAGTSIGLAKLNYYSDTKSTTKHKLKTLYLGKQR
;
A
#
# COMPACT_ATOMS: atom_id res chain seq x y z
N LEU A 1 18.79 -15.74 6.08
CA LEU A 1 17.43 -15.36 6.42
C LEU A 1 16.62 -16.64 6.46
N ASP A 2 16.13 -16.98 7.67
CA ASP A 2 15.31 -18.18 7.86
C ASP A 2 14.09 -18.12 6.93
N SER A 3 14.00 -19.13 6.07
CA SER A 3 12.86 -19.32 5.15
C SER A 3 11.54 -19.59 5.88
N ASP A 4 11.62 -19.85 7.17
CA ASP A 4 10.47 -20.24 8.01
C ASP A 4 9.69 -19.05 8.60
N LEU A 5 10.11 -17.82 8.27
CA LEU A 5 9.48 -16.60 8.78
C LEU A 5 8.12 -16.29 8.14
N PHE A 6 7.74 -16.95 7.05
CA PHE A 6 6.48 -16.69 6.36
C PHE A 6 5.77 -18.00 6.02
N TYR A 7 4.58 -18.20 6.58
CA TYR A 7 3.69 -19.24 6.14
C TYR A 7 2.91 -18.79 4.90
N ARG A 8 3.06 -19.50 3.79
CA ARG A 8 2.15 -19.37 2.66
C ARG A 8 0.89 -20.15 2.96
N THR A 9 -0.23 -19.48 3.15
CA THR A 9 -1.53 -20.14 3.18
C THR A 9 -2.12 -20.24 1.78
N ARG A 10 -3.18 -21.04 1.63
CA ARG A 10 -3.98 -21.13 0.40
C ARG A 10 -4.51 -19.75 -0.07
N PHE A 11 -4.56 -18.76 0.81
CA PHE A 11 -5.13 -17.43 0.57
C PHE A 11 -4.11 -16.28 0.57
N GLY A 12 -2.81 -16.59 0.64
CA GLY A 12 -1.75 -15.57 0.62
C GLY A 12 -0.73 -15.72 1.74
N LEU A 13 0.01 -14.65 1.98
CA LEU A 13 1.01 -14.59 3.06
C LEU A 13 0.30 -14.45 4.40
N GLN A 14 0.55 -15.38 5.31
CA GLN A 14 0.23 -15.19 6.71
C GLN A 14 1.42 -14.55 7.42
N PHE A 15 1.16 -13.48 8.16
CA PHE A 15 2.18 -12.85 8.98
C PHE A 15 2.69 -13.78 10.06
N LEU A 16 3.94 -13.55 10.45
CA LEU A 16 4.55 -14.19 11.60
C LEU A 16 3.66 -14.12 12.83
N PRO A 17 3.72 -15.13 13.70
CA PRO A 17 3.15 -15.02 15.02
C PRO A 17 3.62 -13.72 15.69
N TYR A 18 2.73 -13.04 16.40
CA TYR A 18 2.99 -11.75 17.04
C TYR A 18 4.26 -11.73 17.89
N ASP A 19 4.59 -12.86 18.54
CA ASP A 19 5.78 -12.99 19.38
C ASP A 19 7.11 -12.82 18.64
N TYR A 20 7.14 -13.02 17.33
CA TYR A 20 8.35 -12.82 16.51
C TYR A 20 8.65 -11.35 16.20
N VAL A 21 7.63 -10.51 16.24
CA VAL A 21 7.73 -9.06 15.96
C VAL A 21 7.67 -8.21 17.22
N LYS A 22 7.55 -8.84 18.39
CA LYS A 22 7.46 -8.16 19.66
C LYS A 22 8.84 -7.79 20.16
N TYR A 23 8.97 -6.57 20.65
CA TYR A 23 10.18 -6.16 21.36
C TYR A 23 10.33 -6.91 22.68
N PRO A 24 11.58 -7.11 23.15
CA PRO A 24 11.83 -7.66 24.48
C PRO A 24 11.10 -6.86 25.56
N LYS A 25 10.74 -7.53 26.65
CA LYS A 25 10.03 -6.88 27.76
C LYS A 25 10.84 -5.69 28.30
N GLY A 26 10.21 -4.52 28.35
CA GLY A 26 10.79 -3.28 28.86
C GLY A 26 11.52 -2.45 27.78
N ILE A 27 11.46 -2.85 26.52
CA ILE A 27 11.97 -2.08 25.39
C ILE A 27 10.82 -1.68 24.50
N ASP A 28 10.59 -0.37 24.38
CA ASP A 28 9.47 0.20 23.60
C ASP A 28 9.95 0.91 22.32
N ASN A 29 11.27 1.07 22.15
CA ASN A 29 11.85 1.78 21.03
C ASN A 29 12.91 0.93 20.32
N PHE A 30 12.90 0.94 18.99
CA PHE A 30 13.90 0.27 18.16
C PHE A 30 15.34 0.71 18.48
N LEU A 31 15.53 1.98 18.82
CA LEU A 31 16.86 2.53 19.11
C LEU A 31 17.48 1.96 20.40
N ASP A 32 16.65 1.48 21.31
CA ASP A 32 17.06 0.91 22.61
C ASP A 32 17.39 -0.59 22.53
N LEU A 33 17.19 -1.21 21.36
CA LEU A 33 17.59 -2.58 21.10
C LEU A 33 19.10 -2.70 20.99
N ASP A 34 19.63 -3.88 21.32
CA ASP A 34 20.99 -4.23 20.98
C ASP A 34 21.20 -4.39 19.46
N ASP A 35 22.45 -4.47 19.02
CA ASP A 35 22.79 -4.48 17.59
C ASP A 35 22.33 -5.75 16.88
N ASP A 36 22.29 -6.89 17.58
CA ASP A 36 21.79 -8.15 17.02
C ASP A 36 20.29 -8.07 16.76
N MET A 37 19.53 -7.59 17.74
CA MET A 37 18.09 -7.37 17.61
C MET A 37 17.76 -6.31 16.55
N LYS A 38 18.51 -5.21 16.49
CA LYS A 38 18.37 -4.20 15.42
C LYS A 38 18.56 -4.83 14.06
N THR A 39 19.61 -5.62 13.88
CA THR A 39 19.89 -6.32 12.62
C THR A 39 18.76 -7.27 12.27
N ARG A 40 18.27 -8.05 13.23
CA ARG A 40 17.15 -8.98 13.03
C ARG A 40 15.89 -8.26 12.59
N PHE A 41 15.46 -7.19 13.26
CA PHE A 41 14.26 -6.46 12.91
C PHE A 41 14.41 -5.70 11.59
N SER A 42 15.59 -5.17 11.28
CA SER A 42 15.86 -4.53 9.98
C SER A 42 15.78 -5.53 8.84
N ASN A 43 16.32 -6.73 9.01
CA ASN A 43 16.23 -7.81 8.03
C ASN A 43 14.78 -8.27 7.83
N LEU A 44 14.00 -8.34 8.91
CA LEU A 44 12.58 -8.67 8.84
C LEU A 44 11.80 -7.62 8.06
N ALA A 45 11.99 -6.35 8.37
CA ALA A 45 11.34 -5.23 7.68
C ALA A 45 11.70 -5.22 6.18
N TYR A 46 12.99 -5.41 5.86
CA TYR A 46 13.44 -5.52 4.48
C TYR A 46 12.77 -6.68 3.74
N ARG A 47 12.66 -7.85 4.37
CA ARG A 47 12.01 -9.02 3.78
C ARG A 47 10.54 -8.79 3.53
N ILE A 48 9.81 -8.22 4.50
CA ILE A 48 8.39 -7.87 4.35
C ILE A 48 8.20 -6.91 3.16
N GLN A 49 9.05 -5.88 3.05
CA GLN A 49 8.98 -4.93 1.95
C GLN A 49 9.21 -5.63 0.60
N LYS A 50 10.20 -6.50 0.49
CA LYS A 50 10.50 -7.22 -0.76
C LYS A 50 9.43 -8.23 -1.16
N ASP A 51 8.85 -8.92 -0.21
CA ASP A 51 7.74 -9.83 -0.47
C ASP A 51 6.49 -9.05 -0.91
N PHE A 52 6.21 -7.91 -0.28
CA PHE A 52 5.13 -7.01 -0.67
C PHE A 52 5.31 -6.48 -2.11
N GLU A 53 6.49 -5.97 -2.45
CA GLU A 53 6.82 -5.51 -3.81
C GLU A 53 6.58 -6.60 -4.86
N THR A 54 7.06 -7.80 -4.59
CA THR A 54 6.93 -8.95 -5.49
C THR A 54 5.47 -9.38 -5.64
N TYR A 55 4.74 -9.48 -4.54
CA TYR A 55 3.35 -9.91 -4.55
C TYR A 55 2.46 -8.91 -5.29
N MET A 56 2.60 -7.61 -5.00
CA MET A 56 1.83 -6.56 -5.64
C MET A 56 2.17 -6.42 -7.12
N SER A 57 3.44 -6.53 -7.51
CA SER A 57 3.83 -6.55 -8.92
C SER A 57 3.15 -7.69 -9.69
N ASN A 58 3.15 -8.90 -9.12
CA ASN A 58 2.47 -10.04 -9.72
C ASN A 58 0.95 -9.86 -9.80
N LEU A 59 0.34 -9.26 -8.77
CA LEU A 59 -1.09 -8.94 -8.76
C LEU A 59 -1.44 -7.96 -9.89
N ILE A 60 -0.66 -6.88 -10.02
CA ILE A 60 -0.84 -5.87 -11.07
C ILE A 60 -0.71 -6.51 -12.47
N LEU A 61 0.37 -7.24 -12.72
CA LEU A 61 0.60 -7.90 -14.02
C LEU A 61 -0.51 -8.93 -14.34
N THR A 62 -0.97 -9.65 -13.34
CA THR A 62 -2.08 -10.60 -13.51
C THR A 62 -3.38 -9.87 -13.84
N THR A 63 -3.66 -8.76 -13.16
CA THR A 63 -4.85 -7.94 -13.43
C THR A 63 -4.85 -7.39 -14.84
N LEU A 64 -3.71 -6.83 -15.30
CA LEU A 64 -3.54 -6.37 -16.67
C LEU A 64 -3.84 -7.47 -17.69
N ARG A 65 -3.28 -8.66 -17.46
CA ARG A 65 -3.48 -9.80 -18.35
C ARG A 65 -4.96 -10.27 -18.40
N LEU A 66 -5.65 -10.23 -17.25
CA LEU A 66 -7.04 -10.69 -17.17
C LEU A 66 -8.03 -9.68 -17.72
N THR A 67 -7.75 -8.38 -17.56
CA THR A 67 -8.69 -7.32 -17.96
C THR A 67 -8.41 -6.76 -19.35
N GLY A 68 -7.16 -6.84 -19.82
CA GLY A 68 -6.74 -6.16 -21.05
C GLY A 68 -6.62 -4.64 -20.92
N GLU A 69 -6.80 -4.10 -19.71
CA GLU A 69 -6.74 -2.66 -19.44
C GLU A 69 -5.29 -2.16 -19.36
N SER A 70 -5.07 -0.89 -19.69
CA SER A 70 -3.76 -0.24 -19.61
C SER A 70 -3.68 0.86 -18.55
N ASN A 71 -4.79 1.14 -17.88
CA ASN A 71 -4.85 2.14 -16.81
C ASN A 71 -5.22 1.46 -15.50
N ILE A 72 -4.35 1.62 -14.49
CA ILE A 72 -4.51 1.03 -13.17
C ILE A 72 -4.68 2.15 -12.15
N VAL A 73 -5.60 1.96 -11.24
CA VAL A 73 -5.77 2.82 -10.06
C VAL A 73 -5.43 1.99 -8.82
N LEU A 74 -4.45 2.46 -8.06
CA LEU A 74 -4.13 1.91 -6.74
C LEU A 74 -4.76 2.78 -5.66
N THR A 75 -5.43 2.16 -4.71
CA THR A 75 -6.07 2.83 -3.58
C THR A 75 -5.88 2.02 -2.30
N GLY A 76 -6.18 2.64 -1.15
CA GLY A 76 -5.88 2.07 0.16
C GLY A 76 -4.51 2.48 0.68
N GLY A 77 -4.27 2.36 1.99
CA GLY A 77 -3.04 2.83 2.64
C GLY A 77 -1.75 2.24 2.04
N CYS A 78 -1.79 0.99 1.58
CA CYS A 78 -0.65 0.33 0.93
C CYS A 78 -0.25 1.00 -0.39
N ALA A 79 -1.15 1.69 -1.07
CA ALA A 79 -0.84 2.41 -2.31
C ALA A 79 0.10 3.61 -2.08
N LEU A 80 0.29 4.06 -0.83
CA LEU A 80 1.24 5.11 -0.47
C LEU A 80 2.67 4.59 -0.25
N ASN A 81 2.93 3.31 -0.39
CA ASN A 81 4.28 2.77 -0.33
C ASN A 81 5.08 3.20 -1.58
N CYS A 82 5.73 4.36 -1.49
CA CYS A 82 6.46 4.95 -2.61
C CYS A 82 7.61 4.08 -3.12
N VAL A 83 8.24 3.30 -2.25
CA VAL A 83 9.31 2.36 -2.62
C VAL A 83 8.74 1.26 -3.52
N ALA A 84 7.63 0.64 -3.10
CA ALA A 84 6.96 -0.38 -3.89
C ALA A 84 6.41 0.19 -5.21
N ASN A 85 5.83 1.39 -5.18
CA ASN A 85 5.32 2.05 -6.37
C ASN A 85 6.41 2.26 -7.43
N TYR A 86 7.63 2.61 -7.00
CA TYR A 86 8.77 2.73 -7.91
C TYR A 86 9.17 1.37 -8.52
N GLU A 87 9.13 0.30 -7.73
CA GLU A 87 9.41 -1.05 -8.24
C GLU A 87 8.36 -1.51 -9.26
N TYR A 88 7.07 -1.15 -9.07
CA TYR A 88 6.04 -1.48 -10.06
C TYR A 88 6.34 -0.87 -11.43
N LEU A 89 6.82 0.37 -11.48
CA LEU A 89 7.14 1.04 -12.74
C LEU A 89 8.22 0.31 -13.55
N LYS A 90 9.11 -0.44 -12.89
CA LYS A 90 10.17 -1.20 -13.58
C LYS A 90 9.68 -2.45 -14.29
N VAL A 91 8.53 -2.99 -13.87
CA VAL A 91 8.01 -4.25 -14.39
C VAL A 91 6.75 -4.08 -15.26
N LEU A 92 6.22 -2.86 -15.35
CA LEU A 92 5.06 -2.59 -16.17
C LEU A 92 5.40 -2.63 -17.67
N PRO A 93 4.51 -3.20 -18.50
CA PRO A 93 4.63 -3.07 -19.95
C PRO A 93 4.54 -1.61 -20.41
N ASP A 94 5.14 -1.33 -21.57
CA ASP A 94 5.05 -0.02 -22.20
C ASP A 94 3.57 0.39 -22.42
N GLY A 95 3.30 1.66 -22.16
CA GLY A 95 1.96 2.24 -22.33
C GLY A 95 1.00 2.03 -21.15
N VAL A 96 1.36 1.21 -20.17
CA VAL A 96 0.57 1.06 -18.94
C VAL A 96 0.78 2.26 -18.02
N LYS A 97 -0.30 2.75 -17.44
CA LYS A 97 -0.29 3.90 -16.51
C LYS A 97 -0.87 3.49 -15.16
N ILE A 98 -0.13 3.83 -14.11
CA ILE A 98 -0.63 3.72 -12.73
C ILE A 98 -1.01 5.11 -12.23
N PHE A 99 -2.19 5.21 -11.65
CA PHE A 99 -2.64 6.36 -10.90
C PHE A 99 -2.77 5.98 -9.42
N ILE A 100 -2.20 6.80 -8.55
CA ILE A 100 -2.29 6.65 -7.10
C ILE A 100 -2.95 7.93 -6.57
N ASP A 101 -4.11 7.76 -5.93
CA ASP A 101 -4.79 8.88 -5.32
C ASP A 101 -3.98 9.36 -4.09
N PRO A 102 -3.63 10.65 -4.00
CA PRO A 102 -2.83 11.16 -2.87
C PRO A 102 -3.52 11.06 -1.51
N ILE A 103 -4.82 10.81 -1.49
CA ILE A 103 -5.63 10.58 -0.28
C ILE A 103 -6.20 9.17 -0.21
N CYS A 104 -5.49 8.19 -0.74
CA CYS A 104 -5.89 6.79 -0.71
C CYS A 104 -5.71 6.12 0.67
N THR A 105 -5.78 6.90 1.74
CA THR A 105 -5.84 6.47 3.14
C THR A 105 -7.27 6.50 3.67
N ASP A 106 -7.46 6.19 4.95
CA ASP A 106 -8.75 6.32 5.64
C ASP A 106 -9.35 7.73 5.52
N ALA A 107 -8.51 8.76 5.39
CA ALA A 107 -8.96 10.13 5.16
C ALA A 107 -9.74 10.30 3.83
N GLY A 108 -9.49 9.46 2.85
CA GLY A 108 -10.23 9.44 1.58
C GLY A 108 -11.70 9.05 1.71
N THR A 109 -12.07 8.35 2.78
CA THR A 109 -13.45 7.92 3.03
C THR A 109 -14.41 9.11 3.19
N SER A 110 -13.95 10.20 3.82
CA SER A 110 -14.75 11.42 4.00
C SER A 110 -15.08 12.09 2.65
N ILE A 111 -14.11 12.15 1.74
CA ILE A 111 -14.32 12.67 0.39
C ILE A 111 -15.21 11.73 -0.43
N GLY A 112 -15.00 10.42 -0.28
CA GLY A 112 -15.85 9.41 -0.90
C GLY A 112 -17.31 9.54 -0.49
N LEU A 113 -17.56 9.69 0.80
CA LEU A 113 -18.92 9.88 1.34
C LEU A 113 -19.56 11.19 0.85
N ALA A 114 -18.80 12.29 0.85
CA ALA A 114 -19.31 13.57 0.34
C ALA A 114 -19.69 13.47 -1.15
N LYS A 115 -18.88 12.82 -1.96
CA LYS A 115 -19.16 12.56 -3.37
C LYS A 115 -20.39 11.65 -3.55
N LEU A 116 -20.47 10.58 -2.75
CA LEU A 116 -21.61 9.66 -2.80
C LEU A 116 -22.92 10.39 -2.52
N ASN A 117 -22.98 11.19 -1.46
CA ASN A 117 -24.15 12.00 -1.12
C ASN A 117 -24.49 12.97 -2.24
N TYR A 118 -23.52 13.72 -2.74
CA TYR A 118 -23.74 14.65 -3.84
C TYR A 118 -24.36 13.99 -5.08
N TYR A 119 -23.81 12.86 -5.52
CA TYR A 119 -24.33 12.14 -6.69
C TYR A 119 -25.69 11.48 -6.41
N SER A 120 -25.91 11.02 -5.19
CA SER A 120 -27.21 10.45 -4.79
C SER A 120 -28.33 11.49 -4.80
N ASP A 121 -28.05 12.70 -4.29
CA ASP A 121 -29.03 13.77 -4.17
C ASP A 121 -29.30 14.45 -5.50
N THR A 122 -28.24 14.78 -6.24
CA THR A 122 -28.37 15.54 -7.50
C THR A 122 -28.68 14.66 -8.70
N LYS A 123 -28.52 13.33 -8.58
CA LYS A 123 -28.57 12.38 -9.72
C LYS A 123 -27.64 12.77 -10.88
N SER A 124 -26.64 13.60 -10.59
CA SER A 124 -25.67 14.06 -11.58
C SER A 124 -24.77 12.93 -12.05
N THR A 125 -24.50 12.87 -13.35
CA THR A 125 -23.50 12.00 -13.95
C THR A 125 -22.18 12.73 -14.24
N THR A 126 -22.13 14.04 -13.98
CA THR A 126 -20.95 14.87 -14.22
C THR A 126 -19.87 14.57 -13.21
N LYS A 127 -18.69 14.16 -13.71
CA LYS A 127 -17.54 13.89 -12.86
C LYS A 127 -16.75 15.18 -12.60
N HIS A 128 -16.61 15.53 -11.34
CA HIS A 128 -15.79 16.67 -10.90
C HIS A 128 -14.40 16.20 -10.47
N LYS A 129 -13.37 16.73 -11.13
CA LYS A 129 -11.97 16.49 -10.75
C LYS A 129 -11.64 17.27 -9.48
N LEU A 130 -11.00 16.62 -8.53
CA LEU A 130 -10.39 17.30 -7.40
C LEU A 130 -9.15 18.06 -7.91
N LYS A 131 -9.16 19.38 -7.81
CA LYS A 131 -8.08 20.23 -8.31
C LYS A 131 -6.93 20.38 -7.31
N THR A 132 -7.24 20.30 -6.02
CA THR A 132 -6.28 20.44 -4.92
C THR A 132 -6.83 19.80 -3.65
N LEU A 133 -5.94 19.36 -2.78
CA LEU A 133 -6.25 18.92 -1.43
C LEU A 133 -6.19 20.07 -0.42
N TYR A 134 -5.62 21.20 -0.81
CA TYR A 134 -5.45 22.39 0.03
C TYR A 134 -6.67 23.30 -0.12
N LEU A 135 -7.73 23.00 0.63
CA LEU A 135 -9.01 23.71 0.59
C LEU A 135 -9.15 24.77 1.71
N GLY A 136 -8.14 24.96 2.53
CA GLY A 136 -8.12 25.96 3.59
C GLY A 136 -7.99 27.38 3.04
N LYS A 137 -8.44 28.38 3.82
CA LYS A 137 -8.20 29.77 3.50
C LYS A 137 -6.69 30.07 3.57
N GLN A 138 -6.15 30.70 2.54
CA GLN A 138 -4.83 31.34 2.64
C GLN A 138 -4.96 32.48 3.67
N ARG A 139 -4.11 32.47 4.68
CA ARG A 139 -3.98 33.56 5.66
C ARG A 139 -3.02 34.61 5.14
#